data_ffebe9d43d23d826ffca8377266f2419
#
_entry.id   ffebe9d43d23d826ffca8377266f2419
#
_cell.length_a   1.000
_cell.length_b   1.000
_cell.length_c   1.000
_cell.angle_alpha   90.00
_cell.angle_beta   90.00
_cell.angle_gamma   90.00
#
_symmetry.space_group_name_H-M   'P 1'
#
loop_
_entity.id
_entity.type
_entity.pdbx_description
1 polymer ?
#
loop_
_entity_poly.entity_id
_entity_poly.type
_entity_poly.pdbx_seq_one_letter_code
_entity_poly.pdbx_strand_id
1 'polypeptide(L)'
;DPIRIFYVNVDMPSGTPLEETMRWTKKIEVKVRNHVSPEEERAITSIAGIKYTDTAPLYENRYGQVIVSLKPREGDFREVDMVIDDMRAEVGANNGPANVTFTRISGGPPLTKPISVKIRGDNFEELRAVTSHLQKFLETIGSVSDISSDDSPGRNELNLKLNYESINRIGIDPLSVTRSIRLFVDGEIVTFLQSEGEKIEVRVKAQSKNLAGIDGLLSQSITTPSGDQVALKELVHIETGRSRESIRHYNFRRTITLEADIDRKKINEVEVNGLIKNEWGKIKLDHPNVSLDFSGALDDIQESLDAMLLLFLFGISLIYLLIGTQFKSYFQPLIILVTVPLAFIGVVIGLIITQNPLSLYTMYGIVALTGISVNSAIVLIDAANTRRKNGMNSVHAIVFAARRRVVPILITSFTTIAGLLSLALGLGGNSLLWGPVASAIMWGLAVSTLMTLFVIPLLYKTFSR
;
A
#
# COMPACT_ATOMS: atom_id res chain seq x y z
N ASP A 1 6.86 17.96 -5.87
CA ASP A 1 5.83 17.00 -5.46
C ASP A 1 4.59 17.16 -6.32
N PRO A 2 4.29 16.21 -7.20
CA PRO A 2 3.12 16.28 -8.06
C PRO A 2 1.81 15.97 -7.32
N ILE A 3 1.86 15.16 -6.25
CA ILE A 3 0.71 14.92 -5.37
C ILE A 3 0.91 15.71 -4.10
N ARG A 4 0.07 16.73 -3.90
CA ARG A 4 0.09 17.61 -2.73
C ARG A 4 -1.15 17.36 -1.88
N ILE A 5 -1.38 16.05 -1.58
CA ILE A 5 -2.46 15.59 -0.71
C ILE A 5 -1.87 14.69 0.36
N PHE A 6 -2.30 14.89 1.60
CA PHE A 6 -1.95 14.00 2.70
C PHE A 6 -3.14 13.86 3.66
N TYR A 7 -3.10 12.83 4.47
CA TYR A 7 -4.13 12.52 5.44
C TYR A 7 -3.60 12.70 6.86
N VAL A 8 -4.40 13.32 7.70
CA VAL A 8 -4.21 13.33 9.15
C VAL A 8 -5.26 12.36 9.72
N ASN A 9 -4.81 11.18 10.11
CA ASN A 9 -5.67 10.14 10.65
C ASN A 9 -5.92 10.39 12.14
N VAL A 10 -7.14 10.18 12.55
CA VAL A 10 -7.62 10.37 13.93
C VAL A 10 -8.23 9.05 14.39
N ASP A 11 -7.44 8.23 15.04
CA ASP A 11 -7.87 6.91 15.52
C ASP A 11 -8.31 7.03 16.99
N MET A 12 -9.62 6.97 17.21
CA MET A 12 -10.19 6.96 18.55
C MET A 12 -10.15 5.55 19.15
N PRO A 13 -10.25 5.40 20.48
CA PRO A 13 -10.40 4.10 21.12
C PRO A 13 -11.60 3.32 20.56
N SER A 14 -11.45 2.00 20.47
CA SER A 14 -12.53 1.12 19.99
C SER A 14 -13.78 1.28 20.85
N GLY A 15 -14.95 1.35 20.20
CA GLY A 15 -16.24 1.58 20.86
C GLY A 15 -16.62 3.06 20.99
N THR A 16 -15.78 4.01 20.55
CA THR A 16 -16.13 5.43 20.53
C THR A 16 -17.31 5.68 19.58
N PRO A 17 -18.36 6.39 20.01
CA PRO A 17 -19.46 6.78 19.14
C PRO A 17 -19.01 7.71 18.01
N LEU A 18 -19.73 7.67 16.88
CA LEU A 18 -19.42 8.47 15.69
C LEU A 18 -19.39 9.98 15.98
N GLU A 19 -20.33 10.46 16.79
CA GLU A 19 -20.45 11.87 17.17
C GLU A 19 -19.20 12.36 17.93
N GLU A 20 -18.68 11.51 18.83
CA GLU A 20 -17.47 11.83 19.58
C GLU A 20 -16.24 11.84 18.68
N THR A 21 -16.13 10.87 17.77
CA THR A 21 -15.06 10.84 16.75
C THR A 21 -15.14 12.10 15.88
N MET A 22 -16.32 12.48 15.41
CA MET A 22 -16.50 13.72 14.63
C MET A 22 -16.07 14.97 15.42
N ARG A 23 -16.41 15.02 16.72
CA ARG A 23 -16.02 16.14 17.58
C ARG A 23 -14.51 16.28 17.70
N TRP A 24 -13.79 15.16 17.88
CA TRP A 24 -12.34 15.15 17.95
C TRP A 24 -11.70 15.46 16.60
N THR A 25 -12.20 14.90 15.52
CA THR A 25 -11.73 15.18 14.16
C THR A 25 -11.83 16.66 13.81
N LYS A 26 -12.94 17.32 14.17
CA LYS A 26 -13.11 18.78 14.00
C LYS A 26 -12.12 19.59 14.82
N LYS A 27 -11.80 19.20 16.06
CA LYS A 27 -10.78 19.87 16.86
C LYS A 27 -9.39 19.78 16.22
N ILE A 28 -9.08 18.61 15.65
CA ILE A 28 -7.81 18.38 14.94
C ILE A 28 -7.79 19.17 13.64
N GLU A 29 -8.90 19.24 12.89
CA GLU A 29 -9.00 20.07 11.69
C GLU A 29 -8.64 21.54 11.97
N VAL A 30 -9.12 22.12 13.06
CA VAL A 30 -8.79 23.48 13.44
C VAL A 30 -7.29 23.66 13.65
N LYS A 31 -6.63 22.71 14.34
CA LYS A 31 -5.18 22.74 14.50
C LYS A 31 -4.46 22.63 13.15
N VAL A 32 -4.90 21.71 12.28
CA VAL A 32 -4.32 21.52 10.94
C VAL A 32 -4.42 22.81 10.12
N ARG A 33 -5.56 23.51 10.15
CA ARG A 33 -5.76 24.76 9.43
C ARG A 33 -4.79 25.87 9.87
N ASN A 34 -4.37 25.88 11.13
CA ASN A 34 -3.40 26.87 11.64
C ASN A 34 -2.00 26.69 11.03
N HIS A 35 -1.66 25.50 10.54
CA HIS A 35 -0.36 25.19 9.95
C HIS A 35 -0.33 25.25 8.43
N VAL A 36 -1.51 25.32 7.78
CA VAL A 36 -1.61 25.42 6.32
C VAL A 36 -1.85 26.88 5.94
N SER A 37 -0.95 27.44 5.13
CA SER A 37 -1.12 28.80 4.63
C SER A 37 -2.37 28.88 3.73
N PRO A 38 -3.20 29.94 3.84
CA PRO A 38 -4.36 30.14 2.95
C PRO A 38 -3.99 30.19 1.46
N GLU A 39 -2.76 30.59 1.14
CA GLU A 39 -2.25 30.62 -0.23
C GLU A 39 -1.95 29.21 -0.76
N GLU A 40 -1.50 28.28 0.12
CA GLU A 40 -1.21 26.90 -0.22
C GLU A 40 -2.44 25.99 -0.13
N GLU A 41 -3.47 26.40 0.63
CA GLU A 41 -4.70 25.59 0.82
C GLU A 41 -5.51 25.52 -0.48
N ARG A 42 -5.83 24.30 -0.91
CA ARG A 42 -6.84 24.03 -1.93
C ARG A 42 -8.16 23.61 -1.27
N ALA A 43 -8.10 22.66 -0.35
CA ALA A 43 -9.24 22.19 0.41
C ALA A 43 -8.77 21.40 1.64
N ILE A 44 -9.45 21.59 2.77
CA ILE A 44 -9.32 20.76 3.97
C ILE A 44 -10.69 20.22 4.31
N THR A 45 -10.82 18.89 4.37
CA THR A 45 -12.09 18.20 4.61
C THR A 45 -11.95 17.20 5.73
N SER A 46 -12.86 17.24 6.69
CA SER A 46 -12.93 16.26 7.79
C SER A 46 -14.03 15.25 7.55
N ILE A 47 -13.72 13.99 7.78
CA ILE A 47 -14.66 12.87 7.72
C ILE A 47 -14.54 12.04 8.99
N ALA A 48 -15.65 11.40 9.39
CA ALA A 48 -15.67 10.43 10.48
C ALA A 48 -16.47 9.19 10.07
N GLY A 49 -16.13 8.05 10.66
CA GLY A 49 -16.70 6.75 10.32
C GLY A 49 -15.98 6.03 9.19
N ILE A 50 -15.04 6.69 8.54
CA ILE A 50 -14.22 6.14 7.46
C ILE A 50 -12.79 6.68 7.54
N LYS A 51 -11.83 5.84 7.19
CA LYS A 51 -10.42 6.18 7.06
C LYS A 51 -9.89 5.62 5.74
N TYR A 52 -9.50 6.48 4.84
CA TYR A 52 -8.85 6.08 3.60
C TYR A 52 -7.41 5.70 3.90
N THR A 53 -7.00 4.54 3.40
CA THR A 53 -5.62 4.08 3.40
C THR A 53 -5.14 3.88 1.97
N ASP A 54 -3.88 3.59 1.77
CA ASP A 54 -3.32 3.37 0.43
C ASP A 54 -3.90 2.12 -0.25
N THR A 55 -4.41 1.15 0.53
CA THR A 55 -4.90 -0.13 0.01
C THR A 55 -6.42 -0.18 -0.10
N ALA A 56 -7.13 0.17 0.98
CA ALA A 56 -8.60 0.11 1.02
C ALA A 56 -9.15 1.02 2.13
N PRO A 57 -10.37 1.56 1.99
CA PRO A 57 -11.01 2.30 3.06
C PRO A 57 -11.39 1.37 4.22
N LEU A 58 -11.17 1.84 5.45
CA LEU A 58 -11.58 1.20 6.68
C LEU A 58 -12.84 1.88 7.20
N TYR A 59 -13.87 1.10 7.57
CA TYR A 59 -15.16 1.61 8.01
C TYR A 59 -15.40 1.24 9.48
N GLU A 60 -15.31 2.20 10.37
CA GLU A 60 -15.70 2.05 11.78
C GLU A 60 -15.93 3.42 12.42
N ASN A 61 -16.86 3.51 13.37
CA ASN A 61 -17.23 4.77 14.05
C ASN A 61 -16.05 5.48 14.73
N ARG A 62 -15.00 4.76 15.10
CA ARG A 62 -13.81 5.32 15.74
C ARG A 62 -12.83 6.01 14.79
N TYR A 63 -12.97 5.82 13.49
CA TYR A 63 -12.06 6.43 12.52
C TYR A 63 -12.51 7.84 12.15
N GLY A 64 -11.59 8.78 12.31
CA GLY A 64 -11.69 10.11 11.76
C GLY A 64 -10.50 10.39 10.85
N GLN A 65 -10.69 11.27 9.90
CA GLN A 65 -9.61 11.65 8.99
C GLN A 65 -9.79 13.08 8.52
N VAL A 66 -8.72 13.86 8.53
CA VAL A 66 -8.65 15.18 7.89
C VAL A 66 -7.85 15.03 6.61
N ILE A 67 -8.50 15.27 5.49
CA ILE A 67 -7.92 15.23 4.16
C ILE A 67 -7.44 16.64 3.84
N VAL A 68 -6.12 16.82 3.67
CA VAL A 68 -5.50 18.08 3.32
C VAL A 68 -5.06 18.03 1.86
N SER A 69 -5.66 18.86 1.03
CA SER A 69 -5.30 19.06 -0.36
C SER A 69 -4.69 20.44 -0.52
N LEU A 70 -3.44 20.47 -0.97
CA LEU A 70 -2.71 21.71 -1.25
C LEU A 70 -2.77 22.05 -2.73
N LYS A 71 -2.62 23.34 -3.08
CA LYS A 71 -2.51 23.78 -4.47
C LYS A 71 -1.25 23.22 -5.14
N PRO A 72 -1.22 23.11 -6.47
CA PRO A 72 0.01 22.79 -7.20
C PRO A 72 1.15 23.71 -6.77
N ARG A 73 2.38 23.19 -6.78
CA ARG A 73 3.55 23.95 -6.35
C ARG A 73 3.82 25.10 -7.31
N GLU A 74 3.65 26.33 -6.82
CA GLU A 74 3.99 27.56 -7.52
C GLU A 74 4.94 28.37 -6.63
N GLY A 75 6.08 28.79 -7.19
CA GLY A 75 7.04 29.63 -6.47
C GLY A 75 7.58 28.99 -5.18
N ASP A 76 7.46 29.71 -4.06
CA ASP A 76 8.04 29.34 -2.76
C ASP A 76 7.13 28.42 -1.90
N PHE A 77 6.13 27.76 -2.49
CA PHE A 77 5.28 26.84 -1.72
C PHE A 77 6.09 25.70 -1.10
N ARG A 78 5.84 25.42 0.19
CA ARG A 78 6.52 24.40 0.98
C ARG A 78 6.29 23.00 0.38
N GLU A 79 7.25 22.10 0.54
CA GLU A 79 7.05 20.68 0.26
C GLU A 79 6.05 20.06 1.25
N VAL A 80 5.34 19.00 0.82
CA VAL A 80 4.33 18.35 1.66
C VAL A 80 4.95 17.85 2.98
N ASP A 81 6.18 17.30 2.91
CA ASP A 81 6.88 16.81 4.09
C ASP A 81 7.19 17.96 5.08
N MET A 82 7.56 19.14 4.58
CA MET A 82 7.78 20.32 5.43
C MET A 82 6.50 20.78 6.13
N VAL A 83 5.36 20.71 5.44
CA VAL A 83 4.05 21.05 6.03
C VAL A 83 3.65 20.03 7.11
N ILE A 84 3.88 18.74 6.86
CA ILE A 84 3.63 17.66 7.83
C ILE A 84 4.53 17.81 9.06
N ASP A 85 5.83 18.04 8.86
CA ASP A 85 6.81 18.17 9.96
C ASP A 85 6.51 19.39 10.84
N ASP A 86 6.10 20.51 10.25
CA ASP A 86 5.71 21.72 10.96
C ASP A 86 4.51 21.50 11.89
N MET A 87 3.50 20.74 11.43
CA MET A 87 2.31 20.46 12.24
C MET A 87 2.46 19.29 13.20
N ARG A 88 3.47 18.40 13.01
CA ARG A 88 3.64 17.15 13.77
C ARG A 88 3.71 17.38 15.27
N ALA A 89 4.41 18.41 15.72
CA ALA A 89 4.58 18.73 17.12
C ALA A 89 3.27 19.16 17.82
N GLU A 90 2.43 19.96 17.15
CA GLU A 90 1.19 20.48 17.74
C GLU A 90 -0.01 19.57 17.47
N VAL A 91 -0.14 19.09 16.23
CA VAL A 91 -1.27 18.25 15.81
C VAL A 91 -1.12 16.81 16.31
N GLY A 92 0.12 16.29 16.41
CA GLY A 92 0.41 14.95 16.91
C GLY A 92 0.37 14.82 18.44
N ALA A 93 0.56 15.92 19.18
CA ALA A 93 0.65 15.90 20.64
C ALA A 93 -0.66 16.31 21.33
N ASN A 94 -0.89 15.76 22.54
CA ASN A 94 -1.97 16.17 23.45
C ASN A 94 -3.40 16.16 22.83
N ASN A 95 -3.74 15.10 22.11
CA ASN A 95 -5.05 14.94 21.49
C ASN A 95 -6.03 14.09 22.34
N GLY A 96 -5.86 14.08 23.64
CA GLY A 96 -6.71 13.30 24.55
C GLY A 96 -6.68 11.80 24.21
N PRO A 97 -7.83 11.16 23.99
CA PRO A 97 -7.90 9.74 23.69
C PRO A 97 -7.56 9.40 22.21
N ALA A 98 -7.43 10.42 21.34
CA ALA A 98 -7.18 10.23 19.91
C ALA A 98 -5.70 9.98 19.62
N ASN A 99 -5.40 8.91 18.89
CA ASN A 99 -4.09 8.70 18.28
C ASN A 99 -4.06 9.37 16.91
N VAL A 100 -3.13 10.30 16.69
CA VAL A 100 -3.04 11.05 15.45
C VAL A 100 -1.79 10.63 14.69
N THR A 101 -1.99 10.20 13.45
CA THR A 101 -0.90 9.81 12.54
C THR A 101 -1.04 10.50 11.20
N PHE A 102 0.08 10.69 10.50
CA PHE A 102 0.11 11.33 9.20
C PHE A 102 0.36 10.27 8.12
N THR A 103 -0.37 10.36 7.02
CA THR A 103 -0.16 9.50 5.85
C THR A 103 -0.03 10.37 4.62
N ARG A 104 1.13 10.30 3.97
CA ARG A 104 1.37 10.95 2.69
C ARG A 104 0.88 10.03 1.58
N ILE A 105 0.14 10.59 0.61
CA ILE A 105 -0.23 9.85 -0.59
C ILE A 105 0.96 9.85 -1.55
N SER A 106 1.50 8.68 -1.83
CA SER A 106 2.48 8.47 -2.90
C SER A 106 1.73 8.17 -4.20
N GLY A 107 2.15 8.81 -5.31
CA GLY A 107 1.62 8.44 -6.62
C GLY A 107 2.24 7.13 -7.07
N GLY A 108 1.41 6.13 -7.30
CA GLY A 108 1.87 4.83 -7.71
C GLY A 108 1.02 3.69 -7.17
N PRO A 109 1.42 2.43 -7.38
CA PRO A 109 0.82 1.33 -6.68
C PRO A 109 0.99 1.54 -5.17
N PRO A 110 -0.01 1.13 -4.36
CA PRO A 110 0.10 1.20 -2.92
C PRO A 110 1.36 0.47 -2.47
N LEU A 111 2.23 1.18 -1.77
CA LEU A 111 3.41 0.59 -1.15
C LEU A 111 3.12 0.45 0.34
N THR A 112 3.59 -0.64 0.92
CA THR A 112 3.65 -0.79 2.38
C THR A 112 4.54 0.32 2.96
N LYS A 113 4.36 0.63 4.26
CA LYS A 113 5.26 1.57 4.93
C LYS A 113 6.73 1.13 4.77
N PRO A 114 7.70 2.06 4.83
CA PRO A 114 9.12 1.72 4.73
C PRO A 114 9.53 0.58 5.65
N ILE A 115 9.04 0.60 6.89
CA ILE A 115 9.22 -0.49 7.84
C ILE A 115 7.87 -1.17 8.04
N SER A 116 7.80 -2.46 7.71
CA SER A 116 6.66 -3.32 7.98
C SER A 116 7.18 -4.69 8.40
N VAL A 117 6.93 -5.06 9.64
CA VAL A 117 7.39 -6.32 10.22
C VAL A 117 6.18 -7.11 10.69
N LYS A 118 5.98 -8.28 10.13
CA LYS A 118 4.93 -9.22 10.52
C LYS A 118 5.47 -10.18 11.58
N ILE A 119 4.96 -10.08 12.79
CA ILE A 119 5.30 -10.91 13.93
C ILE A 119 4.30 -12.06 13.96
N ARG A 120 4.78 -13.29 13.70
CA ARG A 120 3.95 -14.46 13.42
C ARG A 120 4.13 -15.55 14.47
N GLY A 121 3.04 -16.14 14.92
CA GLY A 121 3.06 -17.23 15.90
C GLY A 121 1.65 -17.74 16.22
N ASP A 122 1.56 -18.72 17.12
CA ASP A 122 0.29 -19.35 17.46
C ASP A 122 -0.29 -18.80 18.76
N ASN A 123 0.58 -18.26 19.66
CA ASN A 123 0.18 -17.65 20.92
C ASN A 123 0.12 -16.14 20.78
N PHE A 124 -1.08 -15.56 20.94
CA PHE A 124 -1.30 -14.14 20.78
C PHE A 124 -0.63 -13.28 21.87
N GLU A 125 -0.52 -13.78 23.09
CA GLU A 125 0.13 -13.06 24.18
C GLU A 125 1.67 -12.93 23.95
N GLU A 126 2.28 -13.99 23.39
CA GLU A 126 3.69 -13.93 22.97
C GLU A 126 3.88 -12.94 21.81
N LEU A 127 2.97 -12.95 20.82
CA LEU A 127 3.02 -11.98 19.71
C LEU A 127 2.94 -10.55 20.22
N ARG A 128 2.02 -10.27 21.15
CA ARG A 128 1.86 -8.95 21.76
C ARG A 128 3.09 -8.53 22.55
N ALA A 129 3.68 -9.44 23.33
CA ALA A 129 4.90 -9.16 24.10
C ALA A 129 6.05 -8.77 23.17
N VAL A 130 6.28 -9.53 22.11
CA VAL A 130 7.32 -9.24 21.09
C VAL A 130 7.03 -7.94 20.38
N THR A 131 5.78 -7.71 19.95
CA THR A 131 5.38 -6.46 19.29
C THR A 131 5.64 -5.25 20.16
N SER A 132 5.23 -5.30 21.44
CA SER A 132 5.45 -4.22 22.38
C SER A 132 6.94 -3.95 22.66
N HIS A 133 7.76 -5.00 22.69
CA HIS A 133 9.22 -4.87 22.84
C HIS A 133 9.83 -4.17 21.60
N LEU A 134 9.50 -4.64 20.41
CA LEU A 134 10.00 -4.06 19.15
C LEU A 134 9.48 -2.63 18.93
N GLN A 135 8.24 -2.34 19.30
CA GLN A 135 7.70 -0.99 19.23
C GLN A 135 8.50 -0.03 20.11
N LYS A 136 8.73 -0.39 21.40
CA LYS A 136 9.56 0.41 22.30
C LYS A 136 10.99 0.58 21.80
N PHE A 137 11.55 -0.45 21.19
CA PHE A 137 12.87 -0.36 20.57
C PHE A 137 12.88 0.66 19.42
N LEU A 138 11.90 0.61 18.51
CA LEU A 138 11.77 1.56 17.41
C LEU A 138 11.60 3.01 17.91
N GLU A 139 10.89 3.23 19.01
CA GLU A 139 10.72 4.54 19.65
C GLU A 139 12.06 5.15 20.11
N THR A 140 13.09 4.33 20.38
CA THR A 140 14.44 4.80 20.72
C THR A 140 15.23 5.32 19.54
N ILE A 141 14.80 5.01 18.31
CA ILE A 141 15.48 5.41 17.08
C ILE A 141 14.90 6.74 16.60
N GLY A 142 15.57 7.85 16.89
CA GLY A 142 15.09 9.21 16.62
C GLY A 142 14.79 9.54 15.14
N SER A 143 15.14 8.64 14.20
CA SER A 143 14.85 8.76 12.79
C SER A 143 13.63 7.94 12.32
N VAL A 144 12.94 7.26 13.27
CA VAL A 144 11.73 6.46 13.03
C VAL A 144 10.54 7.23 13.59
N SER A 145 9.44 7.27 12.85
CA SER A 145 8.22 7.98 13.23
C SER A 145 6.96 7.18 12.84
N ASP A 146 5.80 7.64 13.31
CA ASP A 146 4.49 7.06 12.98
C ASP A 146 4.42 5.54 13.19
N ILE A 147 5.04 5.08 14.30
CA ILE A 147 5.05 3.68 14.68
C ILE A 147 3.62 3.27 15.04
N SER A 148 3.13 2.24 14.40
CA SER A 148 1.78 1.73 14.59
C SER A 148 1.75 0.21 14.51
N SER A 149 0.79 -0.38 15.19
CA SER A 149 0.55 -1.83 15.18
C SER A 149 -0.92 -2.08 14.86
N ASP A 150 -1.19 -3.17 14.19
CA ASP A 150 -2.56 -3.62 13.89
C ASP A 150 -3.19 -4.40 15.07
N ASP A 151 -2.48 -4.56 16.19
CA ASP A 151 -3.03 -5.06 17.46
C ASP A 151 -3.65 -3.92 18.26
N SER A 152 -4.80 -3.44 17.82
CA SER A 152 -5.56 -2.46 18.59
C SER A 152 -6.42 -3.14 19.64
N PRO A 153 -6.49 -2.58 20.88
CA PRO A 153 -7.42 -3.08 21.88
C PRO A 153 -8.85 -2.86 21.39
N GLY A 154 -9.65 -3.93 21.39
CA GLY A 154 -11.04 -3.90 21.00
C GLY A 154 -11.92 -3.15 21.99
N ARG A 155 -13.24 -3.29 21.84
CA ARG A 155 -14.24 -2.67 22.72
C ARG A 155 -14.13 -3.23 24.12
N ASN A 156 -14.53 -2.42 25.10
CA ASN A 156 -14.73 -2.93 26.44
C ASN A 156 -15.81 -4.02 26.40
N GLU A 157 -15.50 -5.15 26.99
CA GLU A 157 -16.43 -6.29 27.10
C GLU A 157 -16.68 -6.63 28.57
N LEU A 158 -17.87 -7.10 28.79
CA LEU A 158 -18.32 -7.56 30.08
C LEU A 158 -18.51 -9.08 29.99
N ASN A 159 -17.68 -9.82 30.68
CA ASN A 159 -17.77 -11.27 30.75
C ASN A 159 -18.57 -11.66 31.99
N LEU A 160 -19.75 -12.17 31.80
CA LEU A 160 -20.61 -12.68 32.86
C LEU A 160 -20.38 -14.19 33.01
N LYS A 161 -19.67 -14.59 34.05
CA LYS A 161 -19.44 -16.01 34.38
C LYS A 161 -20.51 -16.47 35.36
N LEU A 162 -21.16 -17.59 35.08
CA LEU A 162 -22.17 -18.15 35.96
C LEU A 162 -21.53 -18.58 37.28
N ASN A 163 -22.16 -18.21 38.41
CA ASN A 163 -21.84 -18.71 39.74
C ASN A 163 -22.59 -20.02 39.97
N TYR A 164 -21.97 -21.13 39.51
CA TYR A 164 -22.60 -22.46 39.63
C TYR A 164 -22.90 -22.88 41.05
N GLU A 165 -22.14 -22.40 42.05
CA GLU A 165 -22.39 -22.72 43.46
C GLU A 165 -23.69 -22.08 43.93
N SER A 166 -23.91 -20.80 43.65
CA SER A 166 -25.15 -20.11 43.99
C SER A 166 -26.34 -20.65 43.20
N ILE A 167 -26.15 -20.91 41.92
CA ILE A 167 -27.19 -21.45 41.03
C ILE A 167 -27.68 -22.83 41.52
N ASN A 168 -26.75 -23.73 41.87
CA ASN A 168 -27.09 -25.07 42.38
C ASN A 168 -27.75 -24.99 43.76
N ARG A 169 -27.29 -24.10 44.64
CA ARG A 169 -27.87 -23.93 45.98
C ARG A 169 -29.32 -23.48 45.91
N ILE A 170 -29.65 -22.64 44.93
CA ILE A 170 -31.00 -22.08 44.74
C ILE A 170 -31.89 -23.02 43.90
N GLY A 171 -31.28 -23.98 43.20
CA GLY A 171 -31.98 -24.94 42.34
C GLY A 171 -32.51 -24.34 41.04
N ILE A 172 -31.82 -23.31 40.50
CA ILE A 172 -32.13 -22.72 39.20
C ILE A 172 -31.37 -23.45 38.12
N ASP A 173 -32.00 -23.66 36.95
CA ASP A 173 -31.29 -24.16 35.77
C ASP A 173 -30.36 -23.07 35.21
N PRO A 174 -29.03 -23.38 35.02
CA PRO A 174 -28.06 -22.44 34.43
C PRO A 174 -28.51 -21.90 33.08
N LEU A 175 -29.20 -22.69 32.27
CA LEU A 175 -29.73 -22.28 30.98
C LEU A 175 -30.76 -21.18 31.10
N SER A 176 -31.61 -21.25 32.13
CA SER A 176 -32.64 -20.24 32.45
C SER A 176 -31.97 -18.90 32.81
N VAL A 177 -30.85 -18.92 33.55
CA VAL A 177 -30.08 -17.71 33.88
C VAL A 177 -29.54 -17.08 32.63
N THR A 178 -28.88 -17.89 31.77
CA THR A 178 -28.33 -17.42 30.51
C THR A 178 -29.40 -16.86 29.57
N ARG A 179 -30.53 -17.52 29.49
CA ARG A 179 -31.69 -17.07 28.69
C ARG A 179 -32.23 -15.73 29.19
N SER A 180 -32.36 -15.56 30.50
CA SER A 180 -32.78 -14.31 31.11
C SER A 180 -31.84 -13.16 30.81
N ILE A 181 -30.53 -13.38 30.95
CA ILE A 181 -29.50 -12.38 30.58
C ILE A 181 -29.66 -11.97 29.12
N ARG A 182 -29.76 -12.95 28.20
CA ARG A 182 -29.95 -12.71 26.79
C ARG A 182 -31.21 -11.89 26.49
N LEU A 183 -32.30 -12.20 27.17
CA LEU A 183 -33.56 -11.50 27.01
C LEU A 183 -33.46 -10.02 27.43
N PHE A 184 -32.69 -9.72 28.47
CA PHE A 184 -32.43 -8.35 28.90
C PHE A 184 -31.50 -7.58 27.92
N VAL A 185 -30.48 -8.22 27.41
CA VAL A 185 -29.43 -7.52 26.61
C VAL A 185 -29.83 -7.44 25.13
N ASP A 186 -30.07 -8.58 24.49
CA ASP A 186 -30.29 -8.70 23.04
C ASP A 186 -31.74 -8.97 22.64
N GLY A 187 -32.49 -9.51 23.58
CA GLY A 187 -33.82 -10.03 23.33
C GLY A 187 -33.82 -11.46 22.78
N GLU A 188 -35.00 -12.07 22.74
CA GLU A 188 -35.22 -13.41 22.22
C GLU A 188 -36.25 -13.41 21.09
N ILE A 189 -35.95 -14.11 20.01
CA ILE A 189 -36.93 -14.35 18.93
C ILE A 189 -37.88 -15.42 19.40
N VAL A 190 -39.10 -15.01 19.73
CA VAL A 190 -40.12 -15.90 20.30
C VAL A 190 -40.94 -16.59 19.23
N THR A 191 -41.09 -15.99 18.06
CA THR A 191 -41.86 -16.56 16.95
C THR A 191 -41.54 -15.83 15.64
N PHE A 192 -42.10 -16.36 14.56
CA PHE A 192 -42.02 -15.75 13.23
C PHE A 192 -43.45 -15.52 12.72
N LEU A 193 -43.67 -14.36 12.13
CA LEU A 193 -44.89 -14.04 11.38
C LEU A 193 -44.58 -14.11 9.88
N GLN A 194 -45.52 -14.64 9.12
CA GLN A 194 -45.48 -14.60 7.68
C GLN A 194 -46.38 -13.46 7.20
N SER A 195 -45.82 -12.46 6.55
CA SER A 195 -46.57 -11.34 5.99
C SER A 195 -46.04 -11.04 4.61
N GLU A 196 -46.95 -10.93 3.62
CA GLU A 196 -46.65 -10.59 2.22
C GLU A 196 -45.53 -11.43 1.55
N GLY A 197 -45.36 -12.70 2.00
CA GLY A 197 -44.31 -13.60 1.48
C GLY A 197 -43.01 -13.52 2.21
N GLU A 198 -42.83 -12.61 3.17
CA GLU A 198 -41.63 -12.48 4.00
C GLU A 198 -41.80 -13.09 5.37
N LYS A 199 -40.72 -13.66 5.92
CA LYS A 199 -40.65 -14.19 7.27
C LYS A 199 -40.16 -13.13 8.22
N ILE A 200 -41.08 -12.57 9.06
CA ILE A 200 -40.78 -11.49 10.00
C ILE A 200 -40.50 -12.09 11.37
N GLU A 201 -39.37 -11.77 11.97
CA GLU A 201 -38.99 -12.17 13.32
C GLU A 201 -39.72 -11.32 14.37
N VAL A 202 -40.36 -12.00 15.32
CA VAL A 202 -40.96 -11.34 16.51
C VAL A 202 -39.98 -11.50 17.65
N ARG A 203 -39.31 -10.39 18.01
CA ARG A 203 -38.30 -10.34 19.08
C ARG A 203 -38.86 -9.66 20.31
N VAL A 204 -38.82 -10.33 21.47
CA VAL A 204 -39.12 -9.76 22.78
C VAL A 204 -37.84 -9.27 23.42
N LYS A 205 -37.83 -8.02 23.85
CA LYS A 205 -36.66 -7.37 24.44
C LYS A 205 -37.08 -6.51 25.63
N ALA A 206 -36.24 -6.44 26.66
CA ALA A 206 -36.46 -5.52 27.78
C ALA A 206 -36.37 -4.06 27.30
N GLN A 207 -37.17 -3.20 27.89
CA GLN A 207 -37.19 -1.78 27.54
C GLN A 207 -35.93 -1.09 28.07
N SER A 208 -35.15 -0.48 27.17
CA SER A 208 -33.80 0.09 27.47
C SER A 208 -33.79 1.16 28.55
N LYS A 209 -34.94 1.85 28.81
CA LYS A 209 -35.06 2.84 29.89
C LYS A 209 -34.91 2.23 31.31
N ASN A 210 -35.14 0.92 31.45
CA ASN A 210 -35.04 0.21 32.71
C ASN A 210 -33.64 -0.43 32.92
N LEU A 211 -32.77 -0.36 31.90
CA LEU A 211 -31.42 -0.92 31.92
C LEU A 211 -30.41 0.24 31.91
N ALA A 212 -30.40 1.08 32.95
CA ALA A 212 -29.43 2.15 33.08
C ALA A 212 -28.04 1.58 33.42
N GLY A 213 -27.34 1.09 32.37
CA GLY A 213 -25.99 0.52 32.50
C GLY A 213 -25.94 -0.90 33.09
N ILE A 214 -24.76 -1.29 33.52
CA ILE A 214 -24.45 -2.62 34.05
C ILE A 214 -25.23 -2.87 35.36
N ASP A 215 -25.31 -1.87 36.22
CA ASP A 215 -25.99 -1.98 37.52
C ASP A 215 -27.50 -2.23 37.34
N GLY A 216 -28.10 -1.62 36.33
CA GLY A 216 -29.50 -1.86 35.97
C GLY A 216 -29.75 -3.30 35.50
N LEU A 217 -28.82 -3.89 34.74
CA LEU A 217 -28.85 -5.31 34.33
C LEU A 217 -28.73 -6.24 35.57
N LEU A 218 -27.77 -5.97 36.42
CA LEU A 218 -27.45 -6.82 37.57
C LEU A 218 -28.54 -6.79 38.67
N SER A 219 -29.29 -5.71 38.74
CA SER A 219 -30.43 -5.57 39.66
C SER A 219 -31.70 -6.29 39.18
N GLN A 220 -31.73 -6.78 37.94
CA GLN A 220 -32.85 -7.57 37.44
C GLN A 220 -32.99 -8.88 38.21
N SER A 221 -34.23 -9.30 38.46
CA SER A 221 -34.51 -10.52 39.22
C SER A 221 -34.93 -11.66 38.29
N ILE A 222 -34.49 -12.84 38.65
CA ILE A 222 -34.94 -14.11 38.02
C ILE A 222 -35.81 -14.86 39.01
N THR A 223 -36.97 -15.34 38.57
CA THR A 223 -37.88 -16.13 39.40
C THR A 223 -37.35 -17.57 39.49
N THR A 224 -37.22 -18.06 40.72
CA THR A 224 -36.83 -19.44 41.02
C THR A 224 -37.98 -20.41 40.78
N PRO A 225 -37.75 -21.71 40.68
CA PRO A 225 -38.83 -22.72 40.63
C PRO A 225 -39.75 -22.69 41.88
N SER A 226 -39.25 -22.22 43.02
CA SER A 226 -40.04 -22.02 44.26
C SER A 226 -40.91 -20.76 44.26
N GLY A 227 -40.75 -19.86 43.27
CA GLY A 227 -41.48 -18.61 43.16
C GLY A 227 -40.75 -17.39 43.77
N ASP A 228 -39.59 -17.58 44.37
CA ASP A 228 -38.77 -16.50 44.92
C ASP A 228 -38.07 -15.70 43.83
N GLN A 229 -37.73 -14.46 44.12
CA GLN A 229 -36.98 -13.62 43.19
C GLN A 229 -35.53 -13.46 43.67
N VAL A 230 -34.57 -13.80 42.78
CA VAL A 230 -33.13 -13.67 43.05
C VAL A 230 -32.54 -12.70 42.07
N ALA A 231 -31.76 -11.74 42.58
CA ALA A 231 -31.09 -10.76 41.72
C ALA A 231 -29.97 -11.42 40.89
N LEU A 232 -29.83 -10.99 39.63
CA LEU A 232 -28.83 -11.53 38.70
C LEU A 232 -27.40 -11.41 39.21
N LYS A 233 -27.09 -10.36 39.99
CA LYS A 233 -25.77 -10.16 40.63
C LYS A 233 -25.30 -11.29 41.52
N GLU A 234 -26.26 -12.09 42.09
CA GLU A 234 -25.94 -13.22 42.97
C GLU A 234 -25.63 -14.50 42.17
N LEU A 235 -26.05 -14.53 40.91
CA LEU A 235 -25.96 -15.69 40.04
C LEU A 235 -24.78 -15.61 39.04
N VAL A 236 -24.11 -14.43 38.97
CA VAL A 236 -23.02 -14.24 38.03
C VAL A 236 -21.82 -13.54 38.69
N HIS A 237 -20.62 -13.90 38.22
CA HIS A 237 -19.39 -13.14 38.47
C HIS A 237 -19.08 -12.26 37.25
N ILE A 238 -18.69 -11.01 37.51
CA ILE A 238 -18.42 -10.02 36.48
C ILE A 238 -16.93 -9.89 36.32
N GLU A 239 -16.46 -10.09 35.10
CA GLU A 239 -15.11 -9.75 34.70
C GLU A 239 -15.17 -8.69 33.58
N THR A 240 -14.50 -7.58 33.79
CA THR A 240 -14.34 -6.56 32.75
C THR A 240 -13.06 -6.81 32.00
N GLY A 241 -13.13 -6.79 30.68
CA GLY A 241 -12.00 -6.98 29.80
C GLY A 241 -12.10 -6.08 28.57
N ARG A 242 -11.17 -6.26 27.69
CA ARG A 242 -11.27 -5.71 26.34
C ARG A 242 -11.27 -6.85 25.33
N SER A 243 -12.18 -6.79 24.39
CA SER A 243 -12.20 -7.71 23.26
C SER A 243 -10.96 -7.50 22.38
N ARG A 244 -10.73 -8.42 21.49
CA ARG A 244 -9.79 -8.20 20.40
C ARG A 244 -10.55 -7.60 19.22
N GLU A 245 -10.00 -6.57 18.62
CA GLU A 245 -10.65 -5.91 17.49
C GLU A 245 -10.63 -6.80 16.25
N SER A 246 -9.47 -7.35 15.93
CA SER A 246 -9.29 -8.26 14.80
C SER A 246 -8.21 -9.31 15.12
N ILE A 247 -8.32 -10.46 14.51
CA ILE A 247 -7.28 -11.50 14.52
C ILE A 247 -6.86 -11.73 13.08
N ARG A 248 -5.65 -11.27 12.74
CA ARG A 248 -5.12 -11.40 11.39
C ARG A 248 -4.28 -12.67 11.27
N HIS A 249 -4.31 -13.26 10.10
CA HIS A 249 -3.47 -14.39 9.74
C HIS A 249 -2.69 -14.06 8.48
N TYR A 250 -1.42 -14.44 8.48
CA TYR A 250 -0.54 -14.37 7.32
C TYR A 250 0.15 -15.72 7.16
N ASN A 251 0.05 -16.32 5.97
CA ASN A 251 0.55 -17.66 5.71
C ASN A 251 0.11 -18.68 6.78
N PHE A 252 -1.21 -18.72 7.05
CA PHE A 252 -1.89 -19.64 7.98
C PHE A 252 -1.54 -19.50 9.48
N ARG A 253 -0.71 -18.53 9.87
CA ARG A 253 -0.37 -18.26 11.27
C ARG A 253 -0.90 -16.89 11.69
N ARG A 254 -1.26 -16.76 12.97
CA ARG A 254 -1.65 -15.48 13.57
C ARG A 254 -0.51 -14.48 13.42
N THR A 255 -0.85 -13.24 13.16
CA THR A 255 0.11 -12.20 12.87
C THR A 255 -0.30 -10.89 13.50
N ILE A 256 0.68 -10.18 14.05
CA ILE A 256 0.59 -8.75 14.37
C ILE A 256 1.59 -8.05 13.45
N THR A 257 1.13 -7.01 12.75
CA THR A 257 1.97 -6.20 11.87
C THR A 257 2.38 -4.93 12.59
N LEU A 258 3.68 -4.70 12.70
CA LEU A 258 4.29 -3.48 13.22
C LEU A 258 4.80 -2.66 12.04
N GLU A 259 4.31 -1.43 11.92
CA GLU A 259 4.66 -0.52 10.83
C GLU A 259 5.24 0.77 11.36
N ALA A 260 6.18 1.34 10.62
CA ALA A 260 6.77 2.63 10.95
C ALA A 260 7.20 3.38 9.68
N ASP A 261 7.29 4.70 9.80
CA ASP A 261 7.89 5.58 8.79
C ASP A 261 9.30 5.98 9.22
N ILE A 262 10.15 6.38 8.27
CA ILE A 262 11.55 6.75 8.50
C ILE A 262 11.90 8.08 7.84
N ASP A 263 12.78 8.84 8.46
CA ASP A 263 13.45 9.98 7.83
C ASP A 263 14.55 9.49 6.89
N ARG A 264 14.21 9.32 5.60
CA ARG A 264 15.12 8.80 4.57
C ARG A 264 16.39 9.64 4.36
N LYS A 265 16.43 10.86 4.91
CA LYS A 265 17.64 11.71 4.87
C LYS A 265 18.66 11.28 5.93
N LYS A 266 18.23 10.61 7.00
CA LYS A 266 19.07 10.23 8.15
C LYS A 266 19.38 8.74 8.22
N ILE A 267 18.42 7.90 7.78
CA ILE A 267 18.55 6.43 7.87
C ILE A 267 17.85 5.77 6.70
N ASN A 268 18.34 4.62 6.27
CA ASN A 268 17.69 3.84 5.22
C ASN A 268 16.93 2.62 5.80
N GLU A 269 16.02 2.07 5.00
CA GLU A 269 15.15 0.95 5.37
C GLU A 269 15.94 -0.33 5.70
N VAL A 270 17.04 -0.59 4.98
CA VAL A 270 17.90 -1.77 5.18
C VAL A 270 18.59 -1.71 6.55
N GLU A 271 19.04 -0.53 6.94
CA GLU A 271 19.70 -0.30 8.21
C GLU A 271 18.73 -0.49 9.38
N VAL A 272 17.53 0.09 9.33
CA VAL A 272 16.51 -0.10 10.36
C VAL A 272 16.09 -1.57 10.47
N ASN A 273 15.85 -2.25 9.35
CA ASN A 273 15.54 -3.68 9.35
C ASN A 273 16.69 -4.52 9.92
N GLY A 274 17.94 -4.11 9.68
CA GLY A 274 19.13 -4.70 10.31
C GLY A 274 19.15 -4.53 11.82
N LEU A 275 18.81 -3.34 12.32
CA LEU A 275 18.71 -3.07 13.76
C LEU A 275 17.59 -3.91 14.39
N ILE A 276 16.42 -4.02 13.77
CA ILE A 276 15.32 -4.86 14.25
C ILE A 276 15.73 -6.35 14.27
N LYS A 277 16.43 -6.85 13.24
CA LYS A 277 16.93 -8.22 13.20
C LYS A 277 17.92 -8.50 14.34
N ASN A 278 18.80 -7.58 14.61
CA ASN A 278 19.76 -7.68 15.72
C ASN A 278 19.05 -7.68 17.10
N GLU A 279 18.06 -6.81 17.27
CA GLU A 279 17.29 -6.77 18.53
C GLU A 279 16.45 -8.03 18.69
N TRP A 280 15.80 -8.51 17.63
CA TRP A 280 15.11 -9.78 17.61
C TRP A 280 16.03 -10.95 17.99
N GLY A 281 17.27 -10.95 17.51
CA GLY A 281 18.26 -11.99 17.84
C GLY A 281 18.52 -12.14 19.33
N LYS A 282 18.34 -11.07 20.12
CA LYS A 282 18.53 -11.10 21.58
C LYS A 282 17.37 -11.77 22.32
N ILE A 283 16.13 -11.59 21.84
CA ILE A 283 14.91 -12.07 22.52
C ILE A 283 14.33 -13.35 21.89
N LYS A 284 14.85 -13.78 20.74
CA LYS A 284 14.34 -14.94 19.98
C LYS A 284 14.34 -16.25 20.79
N LEU A 285 15.33 -16.41 21.69
CA LEU A 285 15.44 -17.62 22.54
C LEU A 285 14.30 -17.71 23.56
N ASP A 286 13.77 -16.57 24.00
CA ASP A 286 12.66 -16.49 24.95
C ASP A 286 11.30 -16.72 24.26
N HIS A 287 11.27 -16.59 22.93
CA HIS A 287 10.05 -16.69 22.10
C HIS A 287 10.24 -17.67 20.92
N PRO A 288 10.49 -18.98 21.16
CA PRO A 288 10.86 -19.93 20.12
C PRO A 288 9.75 -20.17 19.06
N ASN A 289 8.47 -19.95 19.41
CA ASN A 289 7.33 -20.16 18.52
C ASN A 289 6.97 -18.92 17.71
N VAL A 290 7.67 -17.81 17.91
CA VAL A 290 7.45 -16.57 17.16
C VAL A 290 8.48 -16.46 16.05
N SER A 291 8.05 -15.97 14.89
CA SER A 291 8.91 -15.68 13.76
C SER A 291 8.64 -14.27 13.24
N LEU A 292 9.68 -13.57 12.81
CA LEU A 292 9.53 -12.30 12.12
C LEU A 292 9.60 -12.52 10.61
N ASP A 293 8.68 -11.87 9.91
CA ASP A 293 8.65 -11.78 8.45
C ASP A 293 8.78 -10.28 8.12
N PHE A 294 9.88 -9.94 7.45
CA PHE A 294 10.15 -8.57 7.07
C PHE A 294 9.50 -8.33 5.72
N SER A 295 8.52 -7.48 5.70
CA SER A 295 7.88 -6.96 4.50
C SER A 295 7.94 -5.44 4.58
N GLY A 296 8.00 -4.78 3.45
CA GLY A 296 8.06 -3.33 3.41
C GLY A 296 8.22 -2.85 1.97
N ALA A 297 8.30 -1.54 1.79
CA ALA A 297 8.42 -0.95 0.46
C ALA A 297 9.58 -1.52 -0.36
N LEU A 298 10.69 -1.89 0.30
CA LEU A 298 11.85 -2.50 -0.38
C LEU A 298 11.54 -3.90 -0.92
N ASP A 299 10.86 -4.74 -0.15
CA ASP A 299 10.52 -6.10 -0.59
C ASP A 299 9.52 -6.06 -1.74
N ASP A 300 8.51 -5.18 -1.67
CA ASP A 300 7.54 -4.96 -2.75
C ASP A 300 8.23 -4.47 -4.04
N ILE A 301 9.21 -3.56 -3.90
CA ILE A 301 10.03 -3.07 -5.01
C ILE A 301 10.88 -4.21 -5.58
N GLN A 302 11.52 -5.02 -4.74
CA GLN A 302 12.38 -6.11 -5.16
C GLN A 302 11.60 -7.22 -5.86
N GLU A 303 10.43 -7.62 -5.33
CA GLU A 303 9.52 -8.55 -5.99
C GLU A 303 9.09 -8.04 -7.38
N SER A 304 8.78 -6.74 -7.46
CA SER A 304 8.42 -6.08 -8.73
C SER A 304 9.59 -6.08 -9.72
N LEU A 305 10.82 -5.84 -9.26
CA LEU A 305 12.03 -5.88 -10.11
C LEU A 305 12.34 -7.28 -10.60
N ASP A 306 12.21 -8.30 -9.75
CA ASP A 306 12.46 -9.70 -10.11
C ASP A 306 11.42 -10.19 -11.14
N ALA A 307 10.14 -9.88 -10.92
CA ALA A 307 9.08 -10.20 -11.89
C ALA A 307 9.32 -9.49 -13.24
N MET A 308 9.73 -8.22 -13.19
CA MET A 308 10.01 -7.42 -14.39
C MET A 308 11.23 -7.95 -15.16
N LEU A 309 12.30 -8.36 -14.47
CA LEU A 309 13.47 -8.97 -15.09
C LEU A 309 13.11 -10.27 -15.83
N LEU A 310 12.31 -11.13 -15.19
CA LEU A 310 11.82 -12.36 -15.80
C LEU A 310 11.00 -12.09 -17.07
N LEU A 311 10.05 -11.14 -16.98
CA LEU A 311 9.21 -10.75 -18.12
C LEU A 311 10.03 -10.09 -19.23
N PHE A 312 11.04 -9.29 -18.89
CA PHE A 312 11.95 -8.67 -19.84
C PHE A 312 12.77 -9.73 -20.61
N LEU A 313 13.36 -10.71 -19.92
CA LEU A 313 14.10 -11.81 -20.56
C LEU A 313 13.18 -12.67 -21.44
N PHE A 314 11.97 -12.94 -20.98
CA PHE A 314 10.95 -13.62 -21.78
C PHE A 314 10.60 -12.84 -23.05
N GLY A 315 10.40 -11.52 -22.93
CA GLY A 315 10.14 -10.61 -24.04
C GLY A 315 11.26 -10.60 -25.08
N ILE A 316 12.53 -10.49 -24.63
CA ILE A 316 13.70 -10.56 -25.51
C ILE A 316 13.76 -11.92 -26.22
N SER A 317 13.49 -13.01 -25.50
CA SER A 317 13.49 -14.35 -26.11
C SER A 317 12.42 -14.48 -27.18
N LEU A 318 11.22 -13.93 -26.94
CA LEU A 318 10.13 -13.92 -27.92
C LEU A 318 10.49 -13.08 -29.16
N ILE A 319 11.07 -11.89 -28.96
CA ILE A 319 11.56 -11.02 -30.05
C ILE A 319 12.61 -11.78 -30.86
N TYR A 320 13.56 -12.46 -30.20
CA TYR A 320 14.57 -13.27 -30.87
C TYR A 320 13.96 -14.36 -31.75
N LEU A 321 12.99 -15.12 -31.23
CA LEU A 321 12.32 -16.18 -31.98
C LEU A 321 11.53 -15.63 -33.18
N LEU A 322 10.77 -14.55 -32.98
CA LEU A 322 10.00 -13.92 -34.06
C LEU A 322 10.91 -13.40 -35.18
N ILE A 323 11.97 -12.71 -34.82
CA ILE A 323 12.92 -12.18 -35.81
C ILE A 323 13.71 -13.32 -36.48
N GLY A 324 14.09 -14.35 -35.72
CA GLY A 324 14.78 -15.54 -36.22
C GLY A 324 13.97 -16.28 -37.28
N THR A 325 12.69 -16.47 -37.04
CA THR A 325 11.75 -17.08 -38.01
C THR A 325 11.54 -16.20 -39.25
N GLN A 326 11.40 -14.89 -39.04
CA GLN A 326 11.21 -13.92 -40.14
C GLN A 326 12.39 -13.87 -41.10
N PHE A 327 13.61 -13.81 -40.56
CA PHE A 327 14.84 -13.69 -41.36
C PHE A 327 15.47 -15.04 -41.72
N LYS A 328 14.94 -16.16 -41.19
CA LYS A 328 15.48 -17.51 -41.34
C LYS A 328 17.00 -17.56 -41.02
N SER A 329 17.39 -16.89 -39.94
CA SER A 329 18.76 -16.73 -39.51
C SER A 329 18.87 -16.68 -37.99
N TYR A 330 19.88 -17.36 -37.43
CA TYR A 330 20.16 -17.31 -35.99
C TYR A 330 20.98 -16.09 -35.57
N PHE A 331 21.76 -15.51 -36.48
CA PHE A 331 22.67 -14.40 -36.19
C PHE A 331 22.06 -13.02 -36.37
N GLN A 332 21.15 -12.86 -37.35
CA GLN A 332 20.51 -11.55 -37.60
C GLN A 332 19.71 -11.03 -36.40
N PRO A 333 18.96 -11.84 -35.69
CA PRO A 333 18.28 -11.39 -34.45
C PRO A 333 19.27 -10.86 -33.41
N LEU A 334 20.42 -11.48 -33.24
CA LEU A 334 21.46 -11.00 -32.29
C LEU A 334 21.98 -9.61 -32.68
N ILE A 335 22.20 -9.36 -33.97
CA ILE A 335 22.61 -8.03 -34.43
C ILE A 335 21.51 -7.00 -34.15
N ILE A 336 20.26 -7.35 -34.35
CA ILE A 336 19.10 -6.46 -34.08
C ILE A 336 19.00 -6.18 -32.59
N LEU A 337 19.13 -7.18 -31.73
CA LEU A 337 19.04 -7.04 -30.28
C LEU A 337 20.13 -6.16 -29.67
N VAL A 338 21.24 -5.89 -30.37
CA VAL A 338 22.25 -4.88 -29.96
C VAL A 338 21.62 -3.48 -29.80
N THR A 339 20.48 -3.20 -30.46
CA THR A 339 19.80 -1.92 -30.29
C THR A 339 19.25 -1.74 -28.87
N VAL A 340 19.00 -2.82 -28.13
CA VAL A 340 18.46 -2.77 -26.76
C VAL A 340 19.47 -2.13 -25.79
N PRO A 341 20.73 -2.59 -25.66
CA PRO A 341 21.71 -1.90 -24.83
C PRO A 341 22.01 -0.47 -25.32
N LEU A 342 21.93 -0.20 -26.62
CA LEU A 342 22.08 1.16 -27.12
C LEU A 342 20.93 2.07 -26.69
N ALA A 343 19.71 1.55 -26.65
CA ALA A 343 18.56 2.27 -26.14
C ALA A 343 18.68 2.55 -24.62
N PHE A 344 19.20 1.58 -23.87
CA PHE A 344 19.45 1.76 -22.43
C PHE A 344 20.45 2.90 -22.15
N ILE A 345 21.52 3.01 -22.95
CA ILE A 345 22.46 4.14 -22.85
C ILE A 345 21.70 5.47 -23.01
N GLY A 346 20.77 5.53 -23.96
CA GLY A 346 19.94 6.72 -24.18
C GLY A 346 19.09 7.09 -22.96
N VAL A 347 18.51 6.09 -22.28
CA VAL A 347 17.75 6.32 -21.05
C VAL A 347 18.65 6.89 -19.95
N VAL A 348 19.84 6.30 -19.75
CA VAL A 348 20.80 6.79 -18.74
C VAL A 348 21.21 8.25 -19.01
N ILE A 349 21.51 8.58 -20.26
CA ILE A 349 21.80 9.97 -20.65
C ILE A 349 20.61 10.88 -20.35
N GLY A 350 19.40 10.44 -20.67
CA GLY A 350 18.17 11.17 -20.38
C GLY A 350 17.97 11.45 -18.88
N LEU A 351 18.19 10.43 -18.02
CA LEU A 351 18.10 10.59 -16.57
C LEU A 351 19.12 11.60 -16.02
N ILE A 352 20.35 11.58 -16.55
CA ILE A 352 21.40 12.54 -16.15
C ILE A 352 21.02 13.97 -16.58
N ILE A 353 20.51 14.16 -17.80
CA ILE A 353 20.14 15.49 -18.31
C ILE A 353 18.92 16.04 -17.57
N THR A 354 17.91 15.21 -17.33
CA THR A 354 16.66 15.63 -16.66
C THR A 354 16.77 15.63 -15.15
N GLN A 355 17.85 15.09 -14.59
CA GLN A 355 18.08 14.89 -13.14
C GLN A 355 16.92 14.13 -12.44
N ASN A 356 16.21 13.32 -13.19
CA ASN A 356 15.17 12.47 -12.63
C ASN A 356 15.79 11.22 -11.99
N PRO A 357 15.29 10.78 -10.82
CA PRO A 357 15.75 9.55 -10.20
C PRO A 357 15.30 8.32 -11.01
N LEU A 358 16.10 7.26 -10.95
CA LEU A 358 15.69 5.97 -11.49
C LEU A 358 14.50 5.45 -10.66
N SER A 359 13.35 5.27 -11.29
CA SER A 359 12.12 4.78 -10.68
C SER A 359 11.65 3.48 -11.31
N LEU A 360 10.75 2.75 -10.65
CA LEU A 360 10.08 1.58 -11.24
C LEU A 360 9.41 1.92 -12.57
N TYR A 361 8.83 3.12 -12.69
CA TYR A 361 8.19 3.57 -13.93
C TYR A 361 9.19 3.79 -15.06
N THR A 362 10.39 4.30 -14.74
CA THR A 362 11.48 4.38 -15.72
C THR A 362 11.85 2.99 -16.23
N MET A 363 11.88 1.99 -15.35
CA MET A 363 12.14 0.60 -15.73
C MET A 363 11.04 0.02 -16.63
N TYR A 364 9.75 0.30 -16.37
CA TYR A 364 8.67 -0.05 -17.31
C TYR A 364 8.86 0.62 -18.68
N GLY A 365 9.33 1.87 -18.68
CA GLY A 365 9.71 2.57 -19.90
C GLY A 365 10.81 1.87 -20.68
N ILE A 366 11.82 1.33 -20.01
CA ILE A 366 12.92 0.56 -20.62
C ILE A 366 12.40 -0.74 -21.25
N VAL A 367 11.52 -1.46 -20.57
CA VAL A 367 10.89 -2.68 -21.13
C VAL A 367 10.11 -2.37 -22.39
N ALA A 368 9.27 -1.33 -22.35
CA ALA A 368 8.51 -0.89 -23.53
C ALA A 368 9.41 -0.42 -24.67
N LEU A 369 10.45 0.33 -24.36
CA LEU A 369 11.45 0.83 -25.30
C LEU A 369 12.15 -0.30 -26.08
N THR A 370 12.39 -1.44 -25.43
CA THR A 370 13.01 -2.61 -26.06
C THR A 370 12.25 -3.05 -27.30
N GLY A 371 10.92 -3.13 -27.22
CA GLY A 371 10.07 -3.47 -28.37
C GLY A 371 10.08 -2.41 -29.48
N ILE A 372 10.20 -1.13 -29.11
CA ILE A 372 10.17 0.00 -30.07
C ILE A 372 11.54 0.15 -30.78
N SER A 373 12.65 0.00 -30.01
CA SER A 373 14.00 0.25 -30.53
C SER A 373 14.43 -0.73 -31.61
N VAL A 374 13.98 -1.99 -31.55
CA VAL A 374 14.33 -3.01 -32.52
C VAL A 374 13.74 -2.76 -33.91
N ASN A 375 12.62 -2.02 -34.01
CA ASN A 375 11.90 -1.77 -35.25
C ASN A 375 12.78 -1.11 -36.32
N SER A 376 13.58 -0.11 -35.95
CA SER A 376 14.50 0.58 -36.85
C SER A 376 15.55 -0.35 -37.47
N ALA A 377 16.08 -1.26 -36.64
CA ALA A 377 17.08 -2.25 -37.12
C ALA A 377 16.45 -3.33 -38.01
N ILE A 378 15.23 -3.77 -37.71
CA ILE A 378 14.48 -4.73 -38.54
C ILE A 378 14.33 -4.18 -39.96
N VAL A 379 13.81 -2.95 -40.09
CA VAL A 379 13.57 -2.30 -41.39
C VAL A 379 14.86 -2.12 -42.18
N LEU A 380 15.95 -1.82 -41.47
CA LEU A 380 17.25 -1.64 -42.10
C LEU A 380 17.84 -2.97 -42.64
N ILE A 381 17.81 -4.02 -41.82
CA ILE A 381 18.37 -5.33 -42.19
C ILE A 381 17.46 -5.99 -43.26
N ASP A 382 16.15 -5.87 -43.19
CA ASP A 382 15.24 -6.38 -44.23
C ASP A 382 15.53 -5.77 -45.59
N ALA A 383 15.72 -4.44 -45.64
CA ALA A 383 16.08 -3.74 -46.87
C ALA A 383 17.45 -4.20 -47.42
N ALA A 384 18.46 -4.48 -46.56
CA ALA A 384 19.73 -5.00 -46.94
C ALA A 384 19.62 -6.44 -47.48
N ASN A 385 18.89 -7.31 -46.80
CA ASN A 385 18.66 -8.68 -47.22
C ASN A 385 17.98 -8.77 -48.60
N THR A 386 16.99 -7.92 -48.82
CA THR A 386 16.30 -7.83 -50.12
C THR A 386 17.28 -7.46 -51.26
N ARG A 387 18.19 -6.53 -51.00
CA ARG A 387 19.21 -6.15 -51.96
C ARG A 387 20.26 -7.25 -52.22
N ARG A 388 20.64 -7.95 -51.16
CA ARG A 388 21.56 -9.10 -51.27
C ARG A 388 20.91 -10.25 -52.07
N LYS A 389 19.66 -10.52 -51.88
CA LYS A 389 18.91 -11.52 -52.71
C LYS A 389 18.90 -11.17 -54.16
N ASN A 390 18.93 -9.88 -54.53
CA ASN A 390 18.98 -9.38 -55.86
C ASN A 390 20.44 -9.32 -56.44
N GLY A 391 21.40 -10.02 -55.82
CA GLY A 391 22.77 -10.16 -56.32
C GLY A 391 23.78 -9.08 -55.85
N MET A 392 23.38 -8.17 -54.96
CA MET A 392 24.26 -7.12 -54.44
C MET A 392 25.21 -7.67 -53.36
N ASN A 393 26.47 -7.27 -53.35
CA ASN A 393 27.42 -7.62 -52.28
C ASN A 393 26.95 -7.06 -50.93
N SER A 394 27.19 -7.79 -49.83
CA SER A 394 26.74 -7.47 -48.47
C SER A 394 27.04 -6.03 -48.04
N VAL A 395 28.26 -5.55 -48.33
CA VAL A 395 28.70 -4.17 -48.02
C VAL A 395 27.91 -3.12 -48.79
N HIS A 396 27.76 -3.30 -50.10
CA HIS A 396 26.97 -2.38 -50.92
C HIS A 396 25.49 -2.44 -50.58
N ALA A 397 24.96 -3.62 -50.28
CA ALA A 397 23.55 -3.83 -49.89
C ALA A 397 23.19 -3.05 -48.63
N ILE A 398 24.00 -3.16 -47.56
CA ILE A 398 23.76 -2.45 -46.30
C ILE A 398 23.92 -0.93 -46.40
N VAL A 399 24.96 -0.46 -47.13
CA VAL A 399 25.17 0.97 -47.36
C VAL A 399 24.03 1.59 -48.16
N PHE A 400 23.57 0.89 -49.19
CA PHE A 400 22.44 1.34 -50.00
C PHE A 400 21.13 1.33 -49.19
N ALA A 401 20.90 0.27 -48.40
CA ALA A 401 19.77 0.18 -47.49
C ALA A 401 19.77 1.33 -46.47
N ALA A 402 20.93 1.61 -45.84
CA ALA A 402 21.04 2.70 -44.88
C ALA A 402 20.69 4.05 -45.53
N ARG A 403 21.28 4.36 -46.71
CA ARG A 403 20.98 5.62 -47.43
C ARG A 403 19.50 5.81 -47.72
N ARG A 404 18.80 4.74 -48.12
CA ARG A 404 17.37 4.81 -48.49
C ARG A 404 16.43 4.80 -47.27
N ARG A 405 16.85 4.21 -46.15
CA ARG A 405 16.03 4.02 -44.95
C ARG A 405 16.27 5.05 -43.87
N VAL A 406 17.35 5.87 -43.95
CA VAL A 406 17.60 6.95 -42.95
C VAL A 406 16.39 7.85 -42.76
N VAL A 407 15.83 8.40 -43.83
CA VAL A 407 14.73 9.34 -43.76
C VAL A 407 13.46 8.70 -43.17
N PRO A 408 12.96 7.52 -43.64
CA PRO A 408 11.86 6.84 -43.04
C PRO A 408 12.04 6.51 -41.54
N ILE A 409 13.24 6.02 -41.15
CA ILE A 409 13.55 5.69 -39.74
C ILE A 409 13.54 6.95 -38.89
N LEU A 410 14.13 8.04 -39.34
CA LEU A 410 14.11 9.30 -38.61
C LEU A 410 12.69 9.85 -38.46
N ILE A 411 11.87 9.81 -39.51
CA ILE A 411 10.49 10.28 -39.46
C ILE A 411 9.70 9.50 -38.41
N THR A 412 9.78 8.15 -38.42
CA THR A 412 9.05 7.33 -37.44
C THR A 412 9.51 7.58 -36.00
N SER A 413 10.81 7.74 -35.79
CA SER A 413 11.34 8.06 -34.46
C SER A 413 10.94 9.46 -33.99
N PHE A 414 11.00 10.46 -34.87
CA PHE A 414 10.57 11.82 -34.55
C PHE A 414 9.07 11.92 -34.25
N THR A 415 8.24 11.21 -35.01
CA THR A 415 6.78 11.20 -34.75
C THR A 415 6.47 10.55 -33.41
N THR A 416 7.16 9.46 -33.05
CA THR A 416 6.99 8.82 -31.73
C THR A 416 7.47 9.74 -30.60
N ILE A 417 8.63 10.37 -30.76
CA ILE A 417 9.17 11.33 -29.78
C ILE A 417 8.24 12.52 -29.63
N ALA A 418 7.74 13.11 -30.73
CA ALA A 418 6.80 14.22 -30.70
C ALA A 418 5.48 13.86 -30.01
N GLY A 419 4.96 12.65 -30.23
CA GLY A 419 3.76 12.14 -29.55
C GLY A 419 3.95 11.98 -28.03
N LEU A 420 5.15 11.65 -27.57
CA LEU A 420 5.46 11.48 -26.15
C LEU A 420 5.94 12.76 -25.48
N LEU A 421 6.31 13.79 -26.26
CA LEU A 421 6.94 15.00 -25.75
C LEU A 421 6.08 15.74 -24.72
N SER A 422 4.80 15.88 -24.98
CA SER A 422 3.88 16.56 -24.06
C SER A 422 3.81 15.86 -22.72
N LEU A 423 3.82 14.51 -22.74
CA LEU A 423 3.74 13.68 -21.54
C LEU A 423 5.08 13.65 -20.79
N ALA A 424 6.19 13.60 -21.51
CA ALA A 424 7.54 13.60 -20.95
C ALA A 424 7.89 14.95 -20.29
N LEU A 425 7.43 16.07 -20.86
CA LEU A 425 7.66 17.42 -20.35
C LEU A 425 6.55 17.90 -19.40
N GLY A 426 5.48 17.13 -19.22
CA GLY A 426 4.36 17.52 -18.36
C GLY A 426 3.56 18.72 -18.84
N LEU A 427 3.49 19.00 -20.16
CA LEU A 427 2.83 20.19 -20.72
C LEU A 427 1.32 20.25 -20.44
N GLY A 428 0.69 19.13 -20.11
CA GLY A 428 -0.73 19.03 -19.70
C GLY A 428 -0.93 18.72 -18.22
N GLY A 429 0.15 18.79 -17.42
CA GLY A 429 0.21 18.35 -16.03
C GLY A 429 1.22 17.23 -15.81
N ASN A 430 1.92 17.26 -14.68
CA ASN A 430 2.94 16.26 -14.36
C ASN A 430 2.29 14.94 -13.94
N SER A 431 2.49 13.89 -14.72
CA SER A 431 2.09 12.53 -14.37
C SER A 431 3.27 11.78 -13.76
N LEU A 432 3.11 11.34 -12.51
CA LEU A 432 4.12 10.53 -11.81
C LEU A 432 4.37 9.15 -12.46
N LEU A 433 3.34 8.60 -13.07
CA LEU A 433 3.37 7.29 -13.72
C LEU A 433 3.94 7.39 -15.13
N TRP A 434 3.27 8.21 -15.95
CA TRP A 434 3.50 8.24 -17.39
C TRP A 434 4.65 9.16 -17.80
N GLY A 435 4.96 10.19 -16.99
CA GLY A 435 6.08 11.10 -17.25
C GLY A 435 7.42 10.38 -17.35
N PRO A 436 7.83 9.62 -16.30
CA PRO A 436 9.07 8.82 -16.34
C PRO A 436 9.10 7.77 -17.45
N VAL A 437 7.97 7.10 -17.73
CA VAL A 437 7.84 6.13 -18.84
C VAL A 437 8.10 6.81 -20.17
N ALA A 438 7.39 7.92 -20.43
CA ALA A 438 7.51 8.65 -21.69
C ALA A 438 8.92 9.25 -21.87
N SER A 439 9.52 9.79 -20.81
CA SER A 439 10.88 10.31 -20.80
C SER A 439 11.91 9.22 -21.15
N ALA A 440 11.79 8.04 -20.52
CA ALA A 440 12.67 6.91 -20.81
C ALA A 440 12.57 6.46 -22.27
N ILE A 441 11.37 6.34 -22.81
CA ILE A 441 11.16 5.97 -24.21
C ILE A 441 11.70 7.04 -25.15
N MET A 442 11.44 8.31 -24.88
CA MET A 442 11.87 9.45 -25.71
C MET A 442 13.40 9.52 -25.83
N TRP A 443 14.11 9.56 -24.70
CA TRP A 443 15.56 9.64 -24.68
C TRP A 443 16.23 8.37 -25.21
N GLY A 444 15.70 7.21 -24.82
CA GLY A 444 16.19 5.93 -25.30
C GLY A 444 16.01 5.77 -26.80
N LEU A 445 14.85 6.14 -27.35
CA LEU A 445 14.59 6.07 -28.79
C LEU A 445 15.44 7.07 -29.58
N ALA A 446 15.64 8.30 -29.08
CA ALA A 446 16.48 9.31 -29.74
C ALA A 446 17.93 8.81 -29.93
N VAL A 447 18.55 8.33 -28.84
CA VAL A 447 19.92 7.84 -28.88
C VAL A 447 20.04 6.53 -29.64
N SER A 448 19.12 5.56 -29.40
CA SER A 448 19.18 4.27 -30.09
C SER A 448 18.99 4.42 -31.60
N THR A 449 18.10 5.31 -32.06
CA THR A 449 17.91 5.55 -33.49
C THR A 449 19.17 6.07 -34.15
N LEU A 450 19.83 7.06 -33.54
CA LEU A 450 21.07 7.59 -34.06
C LEU A 450 22.18 6.51 -34.11
N MET A 451 22.33 5.77 -32.99
CA MET A 451 23.34 4.71 -32.89
C MET A 451 23.06 3.54 -33.85
N THR A 452 21.80 3.17 -34.02
CA THR A 452 21.37 2.08 -34.93
C THR A 452 21.81 2.34 -36.37
N LEU A 453 21.71 3.58 -36.82
CA LEU A 453 22.12 3.95 -38.20
C LEU A 453 23.61 3.76 -38.47
N PHE A 454 24.46 3.75 -37.44
CA PHE A 454 25.90 3.54 -37.56
C PHE A 454 26.31 2.11 -37.16
N VAL A 455 25.84 1.65 -36.01
CA VAL A 455 26.27 0.37 -35.41
C VAL A 455 25.72 -0.83 -36.19
N ILE A 456 24.46 -0.83 -36.59
CA ILE A 456 23.87 -1.96 -37.30
C ILE A 456 24.49 -2.22 -38.65
N PRO A 457 24.76 -1.21 -39.50
CA PRO A 457 25.51 -1.43 -40.75
C PRO A 457 26.91 -2.00 -40.54
N LEU A 458 27.61 -1.57 -39.48
CA LEU A 458 28.95 -2.08 -39.17
C LEU A 458 28.88 -3.55 -38.73
N LEU A 459 27.97 -3.91 -37.83
CA LEU A 459 27.75 -5.30 -37.38
C LEU A 459 27.33 -6.20 -38.54
N TYR A 460 26.35 -5.74 -39.34
CA TYR A 460 25.92 -6.49 -40.51
C TYR A 460 27.07 -6.78 -41.50
N LYS A 461 27.94 -5.80 -41.77
CA LYS A 461 29.14 -5.99 -42.60
C LYS A 461 30.08 -7.07 -42.04
N THR A 462 30.26 -7.10 -40.72
CA THR A 462 31.21 -8.01 -40.04
C THR A 462 30.70 -9.44 -39.99
N PHE A 463 29.37 -9.63 -39.69
CA PHE A 463 28.79 -10.95 -39.46
C PHE A 463 28.01 -11.54 -40.66
N SER A 464 27.79 -10.79 -41.74
CA SER A 464 27.08 -11.29 -42.93
C SER A 464 28.04 -11.68 -44.09
N ARG A 465 29.21 -12.21 -43.75
CA ARG A 465 30.09 -12.83 -44.74
C ARG A 465 29.54 -14.11 -45.31
#